data_12772d662f141439c9a38fac22646a0a
#
_entry.id   12772d662f141439c9a38fac22646a0a
#
_cell.length_a   1.000
_cell.length_b   1.000
_cell.length_c   1.000
_cell.angle_alpha   90.00
_cell.angle_beta   90.00
_cell.angle_gamma   90.00
#
_symmetry.space_group_name_H-M   'P 1'
#
loop_
_entity.id
_entity.type
_entity.pdbx_description
1 polymer ?
#
loop_
_entity_poly.entity_id
_entity_poly.type
_entity_poly.pdbx_seq_one_letter_code
_entity_poly.pdbx_strand_id
1 'polypeptide(L)'
;MFKKGLLVSALALLVGCFAPAAANVSAQEEENVLKVASHLPPMTDVVEIASEVIAEPYSIELVEVSDNIQYNEALLNDEVYANFAQHEPFAEIFNEERDGDLVAIQPVYNAVVGFYSSVYDSIDQIEDGAEVAIPSDITNEGRALLILEDHDLISLNDEAGLFPTVADIEENPHNLEFTHIDLLNLTGAYEDGIELVFNYPTYIASIDLTTDDALILEDEDDNTYAIQLVIREGNLDTDATEALQAAFTSPEVLEFLDELAAEKHLAPAFSLDGEEDADEDDAEDADEDSSESEEESAE
;
A
#
# COMPACT_ATOMS: atom_id res chain seq x y z
N MET A 1 -86.19 -30.26 -40.49
CA MET A 1 -85.76 -29.13 -39.60
C MET A 1 -84.78 -29.67 -38.60
N PHE A 2 -83.53 -29.50 -38.83
CA PHE A 2 -82.43 -30.06 -38.06
C PHE A 2 -81.81 -29.02 -37.14
N LYS A 3 -81.83 -29.27 -35.85
CA LYS A 3 -81.06 -28.51 -34.84
C LYS A 3 -79.69 -29.14 -34.72
N LYS A 4 -78.64 -28.40 -35.03
CA LYS A 4 -77.26 -28.76 -34.79
C LYS A 4 -76.84 -28.24 -33.40
N GLY A 5 -76.55 -29.15 -32.51
CA GLY A 5 -75.91 -28.88 -31.20
C GLY A 5 -74.45 -28.56 -31.40
N LEU A 6 -73.99 -27.49 -30.77
CA LEU A 6 -72.61 -27.06 -30.72
C LEU A 6 -71.97 -27.61 -29.43
N LEU A 7 -70.99 -28.51 -29.55
CA LEU A 7 -70.15 -28.96 -28.45
C LEU A 7 -69.00 -27.90 -28.26
N VAL A 8 -68.97 -27.28 -27.12
CA VAL A 8 -67.85 -26.42 -26.72
C VAL A 8 -66.90 -27.28 -25.88
N SER A 9 -65.74 -27.63 -26.43
CA SER A 9 -64.64 -28.25 -25.70
C SER A 9 -63.85 -27.17 -24.95
N ALA A 10 -63.90 -27.16 -23.65
CA ALA A 10 -63.06 -26.34 -22.79
C ALA A 10 -61.63 -26.96 -22.73
N LEU A 11 -60.68 -26.30 -23.35
CA LEU A 11 -59.26 -26.58 -23.27
C LEU A 11 -58.68 -25.82 -22.05
N ALA A 12 -58.46 -26.54 -20.98
CA ALA A 12 -57.76 -25.99 -19.80
C ALA A 12 -56.26 -25.78 -20.13
N LEU A 13 -55.81 -24.55 -20.31
CA LEU A 13 -54.41 -24.16 -20.37
C LEU A 13 -53.84 -24.20 -18.92
N LEU A 14 -53.07 -25.24 -18.63
CA LEU A 14 -52.13 -25.22 -17.50
C LEU A 14 -50.97 -24.30 -17.85
N VAL A 15 -51.03 -23.04 -17.39
CA VAL A 15 -49.87 -22.16 -17.36
C VAL A 15 -49.00 -22.61 -16.18
N GLY A 16 -48.01 -23.41 -16.47
CA GLY A 16 -46.94 -23.73 -15.50
C GLY A 16 -46.16 -22.43 -15.22
N CYS A 17 -46.27 -21.94 -14.01
CA CYS A 17 -45.33 -20.96 -13.47
C CYS A 17 -43.94 -21.57 -13.36
N PHE A 18 -43.12 -21.44 -14.41
CA PHE A 18 -41.70 -21.55 -14.29
C PHE A 18 -41.19 -20.26 -13.70
N ALA A 19 -40.96 -20.21 -12.41
CA ALA A 19 -40.29 -19.10 -11.75
C ALA A 19 -38.81 -19.03 -12.22
N PRO A 20 -38.21 -17.87 -12.28
CA PRO A 20 -36.86 -17.67 -12.79
C PRO A 20 -35.84 -18.09 -11.72
N ALA A 21 -35.44 -19.34 -11.70
CA ALA A 21 -34.29 -19.79 -10.91
C ALA A 21 -32.95 -19.35 -11.51
N ALA A 22 -32.92 -19.04 -12.82
CA ALA A 22 -31.72 -18.66 -13.52
C ALA A 22 -31.28 -17.21 -13.25
N ALA A 23 -32.23 -16.30 -12.94
CA ALA A 23 -31.90 -14.90 -12.66
C ALA A 23 -31.27 -14.69 -11.27
N ASN A 24 -31.62 -15.53 -10.29
CA ASN A 24 -31.03 -15.45 -8.94
C ASN A 24 -29.60 -16.06 -8.89
N VAL A 25 -29.29 -17.04 -9.72
CA VAL A 25 -27.95 -17.65 -9.77
C VAL A 25 -26.97 -16.68 -10.42
N SER A 26 -27.32 -16.00 -11.52
CA SER A 26 -26.42 -15.05 -12.15
C SER A 26 -26.20 -13.78 -11.31
N ALA A 27 -27.19 -13.30 -10.57
CA ALA A 27 -27.01 -12.15 -9.66
C ALA A 27 -26.13 -12.51 -8.46
N GLN A 28 -26.23 -13.74 -7.95
CA GLN A 28 -25.40 -14.20 -6.83
C GLN A 28 -23.97 -14.53 -7.27
N GLU A 29 -23.76 -14.95 -8.52
CA GLU A 29 -22.43 -15.13 -9.09
C GLU A 29 -21.73 -13.76 -9.33
N GLU A 30 -22.44 -12.72 -9.73
CA GLU A 30 -21.91 -11.35 -9.88
C GLU A 30 -21.62 -10.71 -8.51
N GLU A 31 -22.40 -11.00 -7.48
CA GLU A 31 -22.20 -10.49 -6.12
C GLU A 31 -20.95 -11.07 -5.43
N ASN A 32 -20.45 -12.22 -5.87
CA ASN A 32 -19.29 -12.91 -5.32
C ASN A 32 -17.97 -12.53 -6.04
N VAL A 33 -18.00 -11.74 -7.10
CA VAL A 33 -16.81 -11.23 -7.77
C VAL A 33 -16.35 -9.93 -7.11
N LEU A 34 -15.23 -9.99 -6.39
CA LEU A 34 -14.62 -8.85 -5.73
C LEU A 34 -13.63 -8.19 -6.70
N LYS A 35 -14.00 -7.05 -7.23
CA LYS A 35 -13.11 -6.26 -8.07
C LYS A 35 -12.10 -5.53 -7.21
N VAL A 36 -10.82 -5.68 -7.52
CA VAL A 36 -9.72 -5.01 -6.81
C VAL A 36 -8.96 -4.14 -7.79
N ALA A 37 -8.96 -2.84 -7.56
CA ALA A 37 -8.19 -1.89 -8.37
C ALA A 37 -6.73 -1.88 -7.95
N SER A 38 -5.83 -1.89 -8.94
CA SER A 38 -4.39 -1.75 -8.75
C SER A 38 -3.74 -1.15 -10.00
N HIS A 39 -2.44 -0.80 -9.98
CA HIS A 39 -1.87 -0.08 -11.13
C HIS A 39 -0.54 -0.62 -11.65
N LEU A 40 0.39 -1.07 -10.85
CA LEU A 40 1.73 -1.53 -11.27
C LEU A 40 2.19 -2.75 -10.47
N PRO A 41 3.07 -3.60 -11.04
CA PRO A 41 3.81 -4.58 -10.25
C PRO A 41 4.64 -3.91 -9.13
N PRO A 42 4.80 -4.57 -7.99
CA PRO A 42 4.30 -5.90 -7.64
C PRO A 42 2.85 -5.94 -7.14
N MET A 43 2.17 -4.79 -7.04
CA MET A 43 0.81 -4.72 -6.50
C MET A 43 -0.19 -5.52 -7.36
N THR A 44 -0.10 -5.41 -8.69
CA THR A 44 -0.94 -6.21 -9.60
C THR A 44 -0.68 -7.71 -9.46
N ASP A 45 0.59 -8.10 -9.29
CA ASP A 45 0.98 -9.50 -9.14
C ASP A 45 0.42 -10.09 -7.82
N VAL A 46 0.47 -9.31 -6.73
CA VAL A 46 -0.16 -9.70 -5.45
C VAL A 46 -1.67 -9.91 -5.61
N VAL A 47 -2.38 -9.02 -6.34
CA VAL A 47 -3.82 -9.19 -6.61
C VAL A 47 -4.07 -10.46 -7.43
N GLU A 48 -3.24 -10.76 -8.43
CA GLU A 48 -3.36 -11.98 -9.23
C GLU A 48 -3.14 -13.23 -8.38
N ILE A 49 -2.09 -13.27 -7.55
CA ILE A 49 -1.83 -14.38 -6.63
C ILE A 49 -3.00 -14.55 -5.63
N ALA A 50 -3.47 -13.48 -5.01
CA ALA A 50 -4.61 -13.51 -4.11
C ALA A 50 -5.87 -14.06 -4.81
N SER A 51 -6.04 -13.80 -6.12
CA SER A 51 -7.16 -14.30 -6.92
C SER A 51 -7.15 -15.82 -7.10
N GLU A 52 -5.98 -16.45 -7.05
CA GLU A 52 -5.82 -17.90 -7.18
C GLU A 52 -6.16 -18.66 -5.89
N VAL A 53 -6.10 -17.98 -4.73
CA VAL A 53 -6.21 -18.60 -3.40
C VAL A 53 -7.43 -18.18 -2.59
N ILE A 54 -8.18 -17.17 -3.02
CA ILE A 54 -9.37 -16.70 -2.31
C ILE A 54 -10.39 -17.84 -2.11
N ALA A 55 -11.00 -17.88 -0.92
CA ALA A 55 -11.97 -18.93 -0.58
C ALA A 55 -13.30 -18.77 -1.34
N GLU A 56 -13.83 -19.91 -1.84
CA GLU A 56 -15.20 -19.92 -2.37
C GLU A 56 -16.22 -19.50 -1.28
N PRO A 57 -17.28 -18.76 -1.61
CA PRO A 57 -17.79 -18.54 -2.98
C PRO A 57 -17.20 -17.33 -3.70
N TYR A 58 -16.21 -16.64 -3.13
CA TYR A 58 -15.64 -15.41 -3.69
C TYR A 58 -14.61 -15.69 -4.78
N SER A 59 -14.46 -14.70 -5.66
CA SER A 59 -13.38 -14.63 -6.64
C SER A 59 -12.90 -13.18 -6.76
N ILE A 60 -11.64 -12.96 -7.10
CA ILE A 60 -11.07 -11.62 -7.32
C ILE A 60 -10.96 -11.35 -8.83
N GLU A 61 -11.33 -10.15 -9.26
CA GLU A 61 -11.08 -9.61 -10.58
C GLU A 61 -10.17 -8.39 -10.45
N LEU A 62 -8.96 -8.45 -11.00
CA LEU A 62 -8.05 -7.31 -11.07
C LEU A 62 -8.60 -6.25 -12.03
N VAL A 63 -8.68 -5.01 -11.58
CA VAL A 63 -9.02 -3.83 -12.37
C VAL A 63 -7.79 -2.93 -12.44
N GLU A 64 -7.05 -3.03 -13.55
CA GLU A 64 -5.89 -2.18 -13.74
C GLU A 64 -6.29 -0.74 -14.03
N VAL A 65 -5.67 0.22 -13.32
CA VAL A 65 -5.83 1.67 -13.52
C VAL A 65 -4.48 2.28 -13.88
N SER A 66 -4.48 3.50 -14.39
CA SER A 66 -3.28 4.10 -14.98
C SER A 66 -2.70 5.29 -14.19
N ASP A 67 -3.31 5.69 -13.09
CA ASP A 67 -2.84 6.78 -12.24
C ASP A 67 -3.16 6.57 -10.75
N ASN A 68 -2.53 7.38 -9.90
CA ASN A 68 -2.60 7.27 -8.44
C ASN A 68 -3.92 7.74 -7.80
N ILE A 69 -4.94 8.15 -8.56
CA ILE A 69 -6.22 8.64 -8.03
C ILE A 69 -7.36 7.73 -8.44
N GLN A 70 -7.30 7.14 -9.65
CA GLN A 70 -8.40 6.35 -10.23
C GLN A 70 -8.84 5.18 -9.35
N TYR A 71 -7.91 4.48 -8.66
CA TYR A 71 -8.28 3.38 -7.79
C TYR A 71 -9.11 3.82 -6.59
N ASN A 72 -8.85 5.02 -6.03
CA ASN A 72 -9.66 5.59 -4.95
C ASN A 72 -11.00 6.12 -5.46
N GLU A 73 -11.04 6.76 -6.63
CA GLU A 73 -12.29 7.21 -7.24
C GLU A 73 -13.19 6.03 -7.60
N ALA A 74 -12.64 4.95 -8.15
CA ALA A 74 -13.38 3.73 -8.44
C ALA A 74 -13.96 3.08 -7.17
N LEU A 75 -13.18 3.05 -6.08
CA LEU A 75 -13.62 2.51 -4.81
C LEU A 75 -14.72 3.37 -4.17
N LEU A 76 -14.54 4.68 -4.13
CA LEU A 76 -15.52 5.63 -3.60
C LEU A 76 -16.87 5.57 -4.35
N ASN A 77 -16.83 5.28 -5.65
CA ASN A 77 -18.01 5.20 -6.52
C ASN A 77 -18.65 3.79 -6.60
N ASP A 78 -18.22 2.81 -5.76
CA ASP A 78 -18.67 1.41 -5.81
C ASP A 78 -18.41 0.70 -7.16
N GLU A 79 -17.43 1.15 -7.94
CA GLU A 79 -17.04 0.50 -9.20
C GLU A 79 -16.13 -0.72 -8.95
N VAL A 80 -15.41 -0.68 -7.82
CA VAL A 80 -14.60 -1.79 -7.29
C VAL A 80 -14.93 -2.03 -5.81
N TYR A 81 -14.61 -3.22 -5.30
CA TYR A 81 -14.83 -3.61 -3.92
C TYR A 81 -13.68 -3.13 -3.00
N ALA A 82 -12.47 -3.17 -3.52
CA ALA A 82 -11.25 -2.79 -2.82
C ALA A 82 -10.23 -2.16 -3.79
N ASN A 83 -9.19 -1.54 -3.25
CA ASN A 83 -7.96 -1.32 -3.99
C ASN A 83 -6.74 -1.81 -3.21
N PHE A 84 -5.67 -2.07 -3.95
CA PHE A 84 -4.36 -2.43 -3.42
C PHE A 84 -3.30 -1.68 -4.23
N ALA A 85 -2.97 -0.46 -3.80
CA ALA A 85 -2.15 0.46 -4.58
C ALA A 85 -1.52 1.59 -3.75
N GLN A 86 -1.76 1.65 -2.43
CA GLN A 86 -1.44 2.82 -1.62
C GLN A 86 -1.16 2.45 -0.16
N HIS A 87 -0.54 3.37 0.56
CA HIS A 87 -0.43 3.37 2.01
C HIS A 87 -1.59 4.14 2.67
N GLU A 88 -1.79 3.92 3.96
CA GLU A 88 -2.90 4.51 4.72
C GLU A 88 -2.93 6.05 4.68
N PRO A 89 -1.80 6.79 4.90
CA PRO A 89 -1.82 8.26 4.83
C PRO A 89 -2.36 8.82 3.51
N PHE A 90 -2.12 8.14 2.39
CA PHE A 90 -2.65 8.57 1.09
C PHE A 90 -4.17 8.39 1.00
N ALA A 91 -4.71 7.31 1.56
CA ALA A 91 -6.17 7.09 1.64
C ALA A 91 -6.84 8.11 2.57
N GLU A 92 -6.20 8.48 3.68
CA GLU A 92 -6.70 9.48 4.62
C GLU A 92 -6.79 10.87 3.97
N ILE A 93 -5.75 11.33 3.28
CA ILE A 93 -5.77 12.60 2.55
C ILE A 93 -6.84 12.60 1.44
N PHE A 94 -6.99 11.49 0.72
CA PHE A 94 -8.05 11.35 -0.26
C PHE A 94 -9.45 11.49 0.38
N ASN A 95 -9.67 10.87 1.56
CA ASN A 95 -10.92 11.01 2.29
C ASN A 95 -11.18 12.46 2.70
N GLU A 96 -10.17 13.17 3.20
CA GLU A 96 -10.29 14.58 3.59
C GLU A 96 -10.66 15.48 2.40
N GLU A 97 -10.05 15.25 1.25
CA GLU A 97 -10.28 16.04 0.04
C GLU A 97 -11.62 15.74 -0.66
N ARG A 98 -12.13 14.53 -0.53
CA ARG A 98 -13.28 14.02 -1.30
C ARG A 98 -14.51 13.69 -0.45
N ASP A 99 -14.45 13.92 0.88
CA ASP A 99 -15.50 13.49 1.83
C ASP A 99 -15.74 11.97 1.70
N GLY A 100 -14.63 11.21 1.61
CA GLY A 100 -14.60 9.76 1.39
C GLY A 100 -14.72 8.96 2.67
N ASP A 101 -14.89 7.63 2.51
CA ASP A 101 -15.04 6.66 3.60
C ASP A 101 -14.11 5.44 3.39
N LEU A 102 -12.94 5.66 2.81
CA LEU A 102 -11.96 4.62 2.56
C LEU A 102 -11.23 4.24 3.84
N VAL A 103 -11.01 2.95 4.06
CA VAL A 103 -10.35 2.40 5.25
C VAL A 103 -9.28 1.41 4.83
N ALA A 104 -8.05 1.64 5.28
CA ALA A 104 -6.97 0.68 5.18
C ALA A 104 -7.20 -0.44 6.21
N ILE A 105 -7.18 -1.70 5.77
CA ILE A 105 -7.59 -2.84 6.60
C ILE A 105 -6.50 -3.90 6.79
N GLN A 106 -5.51 -3.93 5.90
CA GLN A 106 -4.46 -4.95 5.94
C GLN A 106 -3.19 -4.44 5.32
N PRO A 107 -2.12 -4.18 6.10
CA PRO A 107 -0.79 -3.98 5.55
C PRO A 107 -0.27 -5.27 4.93
N VAL A 108 0.34 -5.19 3.76
CA VAL A 108 0.81 -6.34 2.99
C VAL A 108 2.31 -6.30 2.78
N TYR A 109 2.87 -5.15 2.38
CA TYR A 109 4.32 -5.00 2.30
C TYR A 109 4.76 -3.56 2.50
N ASN A 110 5.98 -3.39 3.00
CA ASN A 110 6.71 -2.12 3.09
C ASN A 110 7.66 -2.00 1.89
N ALA A 111 7.70 -0.80 1.31
CA ALA A 111 8.72 -0.42 0.36
C ALA A 111 9.56 0.68 1.00
N VAL A 112 10.81 0.34 1.38
CA VAL A 112 11.77 1.31 1.92
C VAL A 112 12.19 2.24 0.79
N VAL A 113 11.66 3.43 0.80
CA VAL A 113 11.93 4.43 -0.23
C VAL A 113 13.27 5.11 0.01
N GLY A 114 13.77 5.81 -1.00
CA GLY A 114 15.03 6.52 -0.86
C GLY A 114 15.28 7.53 -1.97
N PHE A 115 16.41 8.21 -1.85
CA PHE A 115 16.91 9.08 -2.90
C PHE A 115 18.02 8.40 -3.67
N TYR A 116 17.87 8.39 -4.97
CA TYR A 116 18.81 7.83 -5.94
C TYR A 116 19.49 8.95 -6.71
N SER A 117 20.74 8.72 -7.09
CA SER A 117 21.52 9.67 -7.88
C SER A 117 22.30 8.96 -8.98
N SER A 118 22.23 9.49 -10.20
CA SER A 118 23.13 9.10 -11.30
C SER A 118 24.39 9.98 -11.37
N VAL A 119 24.50 10.97 -10.47
CA VAL A 119 25.55 12.00 -10.47
C VAL A 119 26.48 11.86 -9.28
N TYR A 120 25.93 11.56 -8.08
CA TYR A 120 26.70 11.47 -6.84
C TYR A 120 26.81 10.01 -6.37
N ASP A 121 27.96 9.66 -5.80
CA ASP A 121 28.21 8.34 -5.19
C ASP A 121 28.09 8.36 -3.64
N SER A 122 27.93 9.57 -3.04
CA SER A 122 27.76 9.73 -1.59
C SER A 122 27.13 11.09 -1.25
N ILE A 123 26.49 11.19 -0.07
CA ILE A 123 25.87 12.43 0.45
C ILE A 123 26.87 13.57 0.50
N ASP A 124 28.14 13.31 0.88
CA ASP A 124 29.19 14.33 1.00
C ASP A 124 29.55 15.00 -0.35
N GLN A 125 29.11 14.44 -1.47
CA GLN A 125 29.38 14.97 -2.81
C GLN A 125 28.26 15.91 -3.31
N ILE A 126 27.14 16.01 -2.59
CA ILE A 126 26.02 16.85 -3.00
C ILE A 126 26.49 18.30 -3.08
N GLU A 127 26.38 18.90 -4.25
CA GLU A 127 26.81 20.26 -4.52
C GLU A 127 25.75 21.30 -4.07
N ASP A 128 26.20 22.50 -3.81
CA ASP A 128 25.34 23.63 -3.49
C ASP A 128 24.44 23.99 -4.70
N GLY A 129 23.13 23.97 -4.51
CA GLY A 129 22.14 24.18 -5.56
C GLY A 129 21.75 22.93 -6.35
N ALA A 130 22.06 21.72 -5.83
CA ALA A 130 21.64 20.47 -6.47
C ALA A 130 20.12 20.40 -6.64
N GLU A 131 19.67 19.92 -7.81
CA GLU A 131 18.24 19.72 -8.09
C GLU A 131 17.74 18.43 -7.45
N VAL A 132 16.62 18.51 -6.74
CA VAL A 132 15.98 17.40 -6.03
C VAL A 132 14.58 17.18 -6.58
N ALA A 133 14.34 16.04 -7.23
CA ALA A 133 13.01 15.63 -7.64
C ALA A 133 12.28 14.91 -6.49
N ILE A 134 11.14 15.44 -6.10
CA ILE A 134 10.26 14.89 -5.06
C ILE A 134 8.84 14.67 -5.62
N PRO A 135 8.05 13.78 -5.00
CA PRO A 135 6.66 13.54 -5.39
C PRO A 135 5.81 14.82 -5.33
N SER A 136 4.82 14.91 -6.20
CA SER A 136 3.89 16.05 -6.24
C SER A 136 2.64 15.86 -5.36
N ASP A 137 2.42 14.68 -4.80
CA ASP A 137 1.37 14.44 -3.82
C ASP A 137 1.88 14.71 -2.40
N ILE A 138 1.01 15.25 -1.55
CA ILE A 138 1.39 15.79 -0.25
C ILE A 138 1.96 14.73 0.71
N THR A 139 1.51 13.49 0.63
CA THR A 139 1.96 12.43 1.54
C THR A 139 3.36 11.95 1.22
N ASN A 140 3.64 11.70 -0.07
CA ASN A 140 4.98 11.32 -0.51
C ASN A 140 5.94 12.50 -0.57
N GLU A 141 5.49 13.75 -0.81
CA GLU A 141 6.30 14.96 -0.60
C GLU A 141 6.78 15.01 0.85
N GLY A 142 5.84 14.89 1.80
CA GLY A 142 6.16 14.90 3.22
C GLY A 142 7.17 13.82 3.61
N ARG A 143 6.92 12.57 3.17
CA ARG A 143 7.84 11.45 3.37
C ARG A 143 9.24 11.72 2.82
N ALA A 144 9.33 12.28 1.62
CA ALA A 144 10.60 12.64 1.01
C ALA A 144 11.37 13.71 1.82
N LEU A 145 10.67 14.72 2.33
CA LEU A 145 11.28 15.78 3.14
C LEU A 145 11.73 15.29 4.51
N LEU A 146 10.97 14.39 5.15
CA LEU A 146 11.37 13.77 6.42
C LEU A 146 12.67 12.97 6.26
N ILE A 147 12.81 12.20 5.18
CA ILE A 147 14.05 11.46 4.87
C ILE A 147 15.24 12.42 4.71
N LEU A 148 15.07 13.54 4.03
CA LEU A 148 16.15 14.53 3.88
C LEU A 148 16.53 15.21 5.22
N GLU A 149 15.56 15.39 6.12
CA GLU A 149 15.80 15.91 7.48
C GLU A 149 16.57 14.89 8.32
N ASP A 150 16.18 13.61 8.32
CA ASP A 150 16.85 12.53 9.06
C ASP A 150 18.33 12.36 8.66
N HIS A 151 18.67 12.81 7.46
CA HIS A 151 20.04 12.82 6.93
C HIS A 151 20.73 14.18 7.01
N ASP A 152 20.21 15.13 7.79
CA ASP A 152 20.80 16.48 8.01
C ASP A 152 20.95 17.32 6.72
N LEU A 153 20.23 16.99 5.64
CA LEU A 153 20.27 17.75 4.38
C LEU A 153 19.39 19.00 4.39
N ILE A 154 18.31 18.97 5.17
CA ILE A 154 17.44 20.11 5.48
C ILE A 154 17.06 20.08 6.96
N SER A 155 16.43 21.13 7.47
CA SER A 155 15.63 21.05 8.69
C SER A 155 14.23 21.58 8.43
N LEU A 156 13.24 20.95 9.04
CA LEU A 156 11.83 21.32 8.96
C LEU A 156 11.42 22.10 10.22
N ASN A 157 10.33 22.83 10.14
CA ASN A 157 9.79 23.48 11.33
C ASN A 157 9.10 22.47 12.25
N ASP A 158 9.18 22.66 13.57
CA ASP A 158 8.64 21.76 14.59
C ASP A 158 7.11 21.53 14.49
N GLU A 159 6.37 22.35 13.72
CA GLU A 159 4.92 22.30 13.55
C GLU A 159 4.50 21.59 12.24
N ALA A 160 5.43 21.16 11.40
CA ALA A 160 5.18 20.61 10.07
C ALA A 160 4.40 19.26 10.11
N GLY A 161 4.57 18.48 11.19
CA GLY A 161 3.86 17.20 11.38
C GLY A 161 4.26 16.12 10.37
N LEU A 162 3.34 15.21 10.07
CA LEU A 162 3.60 14.03 9.19
C LEU A 162 3.64 14.38 7.69
N PHE A 163 3.06 15.51 7.29
CA PHE A 163 2.98 15.92 5.88
C PHE A 163 3.62 17.30 5.64
N PRO A 164 4.94 17.45 5.92
CA PRO A 164 5.64 18.68 5.60
C PRO A 164 5.65 18.95 4.10
N THR A 165 5.72 20.20 3.72
CA THR A 165 5.90 20.66 2.36
C THR A 165 7.22 21.45 2.24
N VAL A 166 7.68 21.74 1.03
CA VAL A 166 8.87 22.57 0.81
C VAL A 166 8.77 23.94 1.52
N ALA A 167 7.54 24.42 1.79
CA ALA A 167 7.33 25.66 2.54
C ALA A 167 7.65 25.56 4.03
N ASP A 168 7.75 24.35 4.56
CA ASP A 168 8.04 24.06 5.96
C ASP A 168 9.55 23.89 6.23
N ILE A 169 10.39 24.01 5.22
CA ILE A 169 11.86 23.97 5.35
C ILE A 169 12.34 25.25 6.05
N GLU A 170 12.97 25.10 7.23
CA GLU A 170 13.60 26.19 7.98
C GLU A 170 15.07 26.41 7.58
N GLU A 171 15.83 25.32 7.42
CA GLU A 171 17.23 25.38 7.01
C GLU A 171 17.45 24.48 5.77
N ASN A 172 18.18 24.99 4.81
CA ASN A 172 18.60 24.29 3.59
C ASN A 172 20.07 24.65 3.32
N PRO A 173 20.99 23.99 4.04
CA PRO A 173 22.41 24.38 4.02
C PRO A 173 23.10 24.19 2.67
N HIS A 174 22.59 23.28 1.84
CA HIS A 174 23.07 23.03 0.48
C HIS A 174 22.31 23.81 -0.59
N ASN A 175 21.37 24.69 -0.23
CA ASN A 175 20.51 25.42 -1.16
C ASN A 175 19.85 24.51 -2.21
N LEU A 176 19.40 23.32 -1.80
CA LEU A 176 18.76 22.34 -2.67
C LEU A 176 17.56 22.96 -3.40
N GLU A 177 17.44 22.69 -4.69
CA GLU A 177 16.36 23.20 -5.54
C GLU A 177 15.33 22.09 -5.79
N PHE A 178 14.11 22.23 -5.25
CA PHE A 178 13.09 21.19 -5.30
C PHE A 178 12.21 21.31 -6.54
N THR A 179 12.04 20.16 -7.25
CA THR A 179 11.14 20.01 -8.39
C THR A 179 10.10 18.93 -8.08
N HIS A 180 8.80 19.32 -8.09
CA HIS A 180 7.70 18.39 -7.88
C HIS A 180 7.38 17.63 -9.16
N ILE A 181 7.42 16.32 -9.10
CA ILE A 181 7.16 15.41 -10.23
C ILE A 181 6.12 14.37 -9.80
N ASP A 182 5.23 14.02 -10.71
CA ASP A 182 4.30 12.91 -10.49
C ASP A 182 5.06 11.62 -10.15
N LEU A 183 4.61 10.91 -9.10
CA LEU A 183 5.30 9.76 -8.53
C LEU A 183 5.72 8.72 -9.59
N LEU A 184 4.85 8.46 -10.58
CA LEU A 184 5.09 7.48 -11.64
C LEU A 184 6.13 7.94 -12.68
N ASN A 185 6.52 9.21 -12.66
CA ASN A 185 7.50 9.81 -13.58
C ASN A 185 8.88 10.01 -12.95
N LEU A 186 9.07 9.70 -11.67
CA LEU A 186 10.34 9.93 -10.97
C LEU A 186 11.49 9.06 -11.50
N THR A 187 11.22 7.82 -11.93
CA THR A 187 12.24 7.00 -12.59
C THR A 187 12.77 7.69 -13.86
N GLY A 188 11.88 8.33 -14.64
CA GLY A 188 12.28 9.13 -15.80
C GLY A 188 13.14 10.35 -15.42
N ALA A 189 12.85 10.99 -14.29
CA ALA A 189 13.67 12.11 -13.78
C ALA A 189 15.11 11.67 -13.44
N TYR A 190 15.27 10.46 -12.88
CA TYR A 190 16.58 9.86 -12.66
C TYR A 190 17.34 9.61 -13.97
N GLU A 191 16.66 9.05 -14.99
CA GLU A 191 17.26 8.80 -16.32
C GLU A 191 17.62 10.12 -17.04
N ASP A 192 16.86 11.20 -16.81
CA ASP A 192 17.14 12.54 -17.35
C ASP A 192 18.29 13.25 -16.63
N GLY A 193 18.79 12.67 -15.51
CA GLY A 193 20.00 13.12 -14.81
C GLY A 193 19.76 14.22 -13.78
N ILE A 194 18.54 14.31 -13.19
CA ILE A 194 18.32 15.10 -11.98
C ILE A 194 19.19 14.53 -10.87
N GLU A 195 19.86 15.42 -10.12
CA GLU A 195 20.96 15.03 -9.24
C GLU A 195 20.53 14.17 -8.06
N LEU A 196 19.34 14.43 -7.49
CA LEU A 196 18.72 13.63 -6.43
C LEU A 196 17.26 13.34 -6.78
N VAL A 197 16.85 12.09 -6.76
CA VAL A 197 15.49 11.69 -7.13
C VAL A 197 14.92 10.74 -6.08
N PHE A 198 13.83 11.14 -5.41
CA PHE A 198 13.04 10.23 -4.59
C PHE A 198 12.46 9.11 -5.45
N ASN A 199 12.52 7.86 -4.97
CA ASN A 199 11.85 6.78 -5.67
C ASN A 199 11.52 5.59 -4.76
N TYR A 200 10.53 4.81 -5.20
CA TYR A 200 10.22 3.50 -4.65
C TYR A 200 11.15 2.45 -5.27
N PRO A 201 11.67 1.50 -4.46
CA PRO A 201 12.52 0.42 -4.97
C PRO A 201 11.82 -0.38 -6.07
N THR A 202 10.52 -0.61 -5.93
CA THR A 202 9.70 -1.34 -6.91
C THR A 202 9.55 -0.62 -8.25
N TYR A 203 9.63 0.71 -8.26
CA TYR A 203 9.54 1.50 -9.50
C TYR A 203 10.90 1.63 -10.17
N ILE A 204 11.96 1.86 -9.39
CA ILE A 204 13.31 2.01 -9.93
C ILE A 204 13.91 0.66 -10.37
N ALA A 205 13.34 -0.47 -9.90
CA ALA A 205 13.66 -1.82 -10.39
C ALA A 205 13.47 -1.96 -11.89
N SER A 206 12.61 -1.14 -12.51
CA SER A 206 12.41 -1.13 -13.97
C SER A 206 13.67 -0.74 -14.78
N ILE A 207 14.67 -0.16 -14.11
CA ILE A 207 15.98 0.19 -14.67
C ILE A 207 17.13 -0.56 -13.99
N ASP A 208 16.83 -1.74 -13.43
CA ASP A 208 17.78 -2.66 -12.79
C ASP A 208 18.49 -2.06 -11.54
N LEU A 209 17.88 -1.12 -10.81
CA LEU A 209 18.37 -0.59 -9.54
C LEU A 209 17.59 -1.17 -8.35
N THR A 210 18.26 -1.21 -7.19
CA THR A 210 17.74 -1.73 -5.93
C THR A 210 17.97 -0.72 -4.79
N THR A 211 17.58 -1.05 -3.57
CA THR A 211 17.90 -0.23 -2.39
C THR A 211 19.40 -0.09 -2.15
N ASP A 212 20.24 -1.03 -2.60
CA ASP A 212 21.70 -0.91 -2.51
C ASP A 212 22.28 0.24 -3.36
N ASP A 213 21.55 0.69 -4.37
CA ASP A 213 21.96 1.78 -5.26
C ASP A 213 21.46 3.15 -4.78
N ALA A 214 20.67 3.19 -3.71
CA ALA A 214 20.21 4.43 -3.13
C ALA A 214 21.35 5.19 -2.46
N LEU A 215 21.36 6.51 -2.64
CA LEU A 215 22.28 7.40 -1.93
C LEU A 215 21.86 7.61 -0.47
N ILE A 216 20.55 7.64 -0.26
CA ILE A 216 19.89 7.82 1.04
C ILE A 216 18.69 6.87 1.07
N LEU A 217 18.51 6.16 2.16
CA LEU A 217 17.34 5.33 2.41
C LEU A 217 16.55 5.88 3.60
N GLU A 218 15.26 5.62 3.60
CA GLU A 218 14.38 5.79 4.75
C GLU A 218 14.76 4.79 5.86
N ASP A 219 14.69 5.22 7.12
CA ASP A 219 14.79 4.32 8.24
C ASP A 219 13.50 3.48 8.37
N GLU A 220 13.64 2.15 8.49
CA GLU A 220 12.52 1.22 8.61
C GLU A 220 12.07 1.14 10.07
N ASP A 221 11.09 1.95 10.49
CA ASP A 221 10.63 1.93 11.88
C ASP A 221 9.21 1.38 12.10
N ASP A 222 8.31 1.44 11.10
CA ASP A 222 6.93 0.96 11.27
C ASP A 222 6.19 0.69 9.94
N ASN A 223 4.90 0.33 10.03
CA ASN A 223 4.05 0.07 8.87
C ASN A 223 3.26 1.31 8.40
N THR A 224 3.63 2.53 8.79
CA THR A 224 2.90 3.75 8.43
C THR A 224 2.72 3.90 6.92
N TYR A 225 3.76 3.58 6.17
CA TYR A 225 3.72 3.65 4.71
C TYR A 225 3.64 2.27 4.02
N ALA A 226 3.22 1.23 4.76
CA ALA A 226 2.97 -0.07 4.14
C ALA A 226 1.89 0.03 3.06
N ILE A 227 2.08 -0.65 1.95
CA ILE A 227 1.03 -0.80 0.94
C ILE A 227 -0.06 -1.71 1.49
N GLN A 228 -1.28 -1.19 1.50
CA GLN A 228 -2.40 -1.78 2.20
C GLN A 228 -3.55 -2.16 1.27
N LEU A 229 -4.29 -3.16 1.69
CA LEU A 229 -5.63 -3.41 1.17
C LEU A 229 -6.59 -2.37 1.74
N VAL A 230 -7.28 -1.64 0.86
CA VAL A 230 -8.18 -0.55 1.22
C VAL A 230 -9.59 -0.86 0.70
N ILE A 231 -10.58 -0.68 1.57
CA ILE A 231 -12.01 -0.87 1.27
C ILE A 231 -12.82 0.36 1.70
N ARG A 232 -14.13 0.35 1.46
CA ARG A 232 -15.05 1.33 2.07
C ARG A 232 -15.46 0.88 3.47
N GLU A 233 -15.68 1.84 4.38
CA GLU A 233 -16.12 1.61 5.76
C GLU A 233 -17.35 0.68 5.84
N GLY A 234 -18.28 0.82 4.91
CA GLY A 234 -19.50 0.00 4.82
C GLY A 234 -19.27 -1.50 4.62
N ASN A 235 -18.06 -1.92 4.20
CA ASN A 235 -17.68 -3.29 3.92
C ASN A 235 -16.85 -3.95 5.04
N LEU A 236 -16.51 -3.24 6.13
CA LEU A 236 -15.58 -3.70 7.17
C LEU A 236 -15.91 -5.07 7.77
N ASP A 237 -17.17 -5.33 8.10
CA ASP A 237 -17.59 -6.52 8.84
C ASP A 237 -18.27 -7.55 7.93
N THR A 238 -17.81 -7.74 6.70
CA THR A 238 -18.39 -8.69 5.75
C THR A 238 -17.54 -9.94 5.56
N ASP A 239 -18.19 -11.09 5.31
CA ASP A 239 -17.51 -12.35 4.98
C ASP A 239 -16.59 -12.18 3.73
N ALA A 240 -16.95 -11.27 2.81
CA ALA A 240 -16.17 -10.96 1.63
C ALA A 240 -14.86 -10.25 1.98
N THR A 241 -14.90 -9.33 2.92
CA THR A 241 -13.69 -8.63 3.43
C THR A 241 -12.77 -9.60 4.17
N GLU A 242 -13.32 -10.48 5.02
CA GLU A 242 -12.53 -11.50 5.71
C GLU A 242 -11.84 -12.45 4.70
N ALA A 243 -12.55 -12.88 3.67
CA ALA A 243 -12.00 -13.74 2.62
C ALA A 243 -10.90 -13.00 1.82
N LEU A 244 -11.09 -11.71 1.56
CA LEU A 244 -10.12 -10.87 0.85
C LEU A 244 -8.85 -10.68 1.68
N GLN A 245 -8.96 -10.33 2.97
CA GLN A 245 -7.81 -10.21 3.87
C GLN A 245 -7.02 -11.51 3.95
N ALA A 246 -7.71 -12.66 4.12
CA ALA A 246 -7.07 -13.96 4.17
C ALA A 246 -6.32 -14.33 2.87
N ALA A 247 -6.83 -13.90 1.70
CA ALA A 247 -6.16 -14.13 0.43
C ALA A 247 -4.90 -13.27 0.27
N PHE A 248 -4.95 -12.01 0.70
CA PHE A 248 -3.81 -11.08 0.63
C PHE A 248 -2.73 -11.37 1.68
N THR A 249 -3.03 -12.15 2.72
CA THR A 249 -2.07 -12.62 3.73
C THR A 249 -1.83 -14.13 3.65
N SER A 250 -2.04 -14.72 2.47
CA SER A 250 -1.83 -16.15 2.22
C SER A 250 -0.34 -16.52 2.18
N PRO A 251 -0.01 -17.80 2.40
CA PRO A 251 1.35 -18.28 2.22
C PRO A 251 1.92 -18.02 0.82
N GLU A 252 1.08 -18.08 -0.22
CA GLU A 252 1.47 -17.84 -1.61
C GLU A 252 1.85 -16.38 -1.84
N VAL A 253 1.13 -15.44 -1.25
CA VAL A 253 1.50 -14.01 -1.29
C VAL A 253 2.78 -13.78 -0.51
N LEU A 254 2.95 -14.37 0.68
CA LEU A 254 4.16 -14.22 1.47
C LEU A 254 5.37 -14.77 0.73
N GLU A 255 5.30 -15.97 0.10
CA GLU A 255 6.38 -16.55 -0.69
C GLU A 255 6.83 -15.59 -1.82
N PHE A 256 5.88 -14.98 -2.52
CA PHE A 256 6.18 -13.99 -3.57
C PHE A 256 6.86 -12.73 -3.01
N LEU A 257 6.38 -12.21 -1.87
CA LEU A 257 6.98 -11.05 -1.23
C LEU A 257 8.39 -11.34 -0.69
N ASP A 258 8.63 -12.54 -0.16
CA ASP A 258 9.94 -12.98 0.32
C ASP A 258 10.96 -13.08 -0.84
N GLU A 259 10.53 -13.50 -2.04
CA GLU A 259 11.39 -13.48 -3.23
C GLU A 259 11.83 -12.04 -3.58
N LEU A 260 10.89 -11.07 -3.56
CA LEU A 260 11.20 -9.66 -3.81
C LEU A 260 12.01 -9.01 -2.67
N ALA A 261 11.80 -9.45 -1.44
CA ALA A 261 12.61 -9.02 -0.29
C ALA A 261 14.06 -9.48 -0.42
N ALA A 262 14.29 -10.71 -0.91
CA ALA A 262 15.63 -11.21 -1.19
C ALA A 262 16.34 -10.41 -2.31
N GLU A 263 15.59 -9.78 -3.20
CA GLU A 263 16.07 -8.86 -4.25
C GLU A 263 16.15 -7.40 -3.77
N LYS A 264 15.80 -7.11 -2.51
CA LYS A 264 15.85 -5.78 -1.89
C LYS A 264 14.92 -4.76 -2.55
N HIS A 265 13.72 -5.18 -2.90
CA HIS A 265 12.72 -4.29 -3.47
C HIS A 265 11.63 -3.90 -2.47
N LEU A 266 11.39 -4.73 -1.45
CA LEU A 266 10.37 -4.52 -0.41
C LEU A 266 10.64 -5.44 0.78
N ALA A 267 9.80 -5.33 1.83
CA ALA A 267 9.71 -6.28 2.94
C ALA A 267 8.25 -6.63 3.20
N PRO A 268 7.89 -7.91 3.50
CA PRO A 268 6.55 -8.25 3.94
C PRO A 268 6.17 -7.46 5.19
N ALA A 269 4.91 -7.00 5.26
CA ALA A 269 4.35 -6.29 6.42
C ALA A 269 3.45 -7.18 7.28
N PHE A 270 3.49 -8.49 7.07
CA PHE A 270 2.78 -9.49 7.87
C PHE A 270 3.60 -10.78 7.96
N SER A 271 3.31 -11.60 8.98
CA SER A 271 3.85 -12.95 9.13
C SER A 271 2.72 -13.97 9.26
N LEU A 272 2.97 -15.23 8.90
CA LEU A 272 2.04 -16.33 9.16
C LEU A 272 2.16 -16.76 10.62
N ASP A 273 1.01 -16.95 11.30
CA ASP A 273 0.93 -17.29 12.73
C ASP A 273 1.95 -18.37 13.17
N GLY A 274 2.91 -17.96 13.99
CA GLY A 274 3.88 -18.85 14.61
C GLY A 274 5.32 -18.31 14.73
N GLU A 275 5.65 -17.22 14.07
CA GLU A 275 6.87 -16.47 14.32
C GLU A 275 6.53 -15.18 15.06
N GLU A 276 6.29 -15.30 16.38
CA GLU A 276 6.25 -14.14 17.27
C GLU A 276 7.61 -13.44 17.17
N ASP A 277 7.58 -12.13 17.00
CA ASP A 277 8.70 -11.19 17.06
C ASP A 277 9.70 -11.59 18.13
N ALA A 278 10.76 -12.27 17.74
CA ALA A 278 11.87 -12.65 18.62
C ALA A 278 13.02 -11.66 18.41
N ASP A 279 12.73 -10.36 18.60
CA ASP A 279 13.79 -9.37 18.80
C ASP A 279 13.19 -8.10 19.43
N GLU A 280 13.01 -8.12 20.76
CA GLU A 280 13.13 -6.96 21.67
C GLU A 280 12.67 -7.36 23.07
N ASP A 281 13.54 -8.08 23.82
CA ASP A 281 13.61 -8.01 25.29
C ASP A 281 14.72 -8.92 25.83
N ASP A 282 15.98 -8.54 25.65
CA ASP A 282 17.07 -9.10 26.45
C ASP A 282 18.27 -8.13 26.56
N ALA A 283 18.01 -6.94 27.10
CA ALA A 283 19.09 -6.05 27.53
C ALA A 283 18.68 -5.15 28.70
N GLU A 284 18.09 -5.71 29.77
CA GLU A 284 18.13 -5.08 31.09
C GLU A 284 17.93 -6.16 32.16
N ASP A 285 19.05 -6.72 32.70
CA ASP A 285 19.24 -7.07 34.10
C ASP A 285 20.55 -7.84 34.27
N ALA A 286 21.64 -7.13 34.40
CA ALA A 286 22.85 -7.64 35.06
C ALA A 286 23.71 -6.48 35.52
N ASP A 287 23.40 -5.91 36.70
CA ASP A 287 24.42 -5.50 37.65
C ASP A 287 23.78 -4.79 38.87
N GLU A 288 23.24 -5.58 39.78
CA GLU A 288 23.18 -5.23 41.21
C GLU A 288 23.37 -6.52 41.99
N ASP A 289 24.57 -6.84 42.37
CA ASP A 289 24.92 -7.39 43.68
C ASP A 289 26.44 -7.45 43.92
N SER A 290 26.80 -7.06 45.11
CA SER A 290 28.05 -7.20 45.85
C SER A 290 28.85 -5.92 46.00
N SER A 291 28.85 -5.31 47.16
CA SER A 291 29.51 -5.79 48.36
C SER A 291 29.30 -4.87 49.56
N GLU A 292 28.60 -5.36 50.55
CA GLU A 292 28.89 -5.07 51.96
C GLU A 292 30.16 -5.78 52.40
N SER A 293 31.00 -5.11 53.13
CA SER A 293 31.72 -5.56 54.34
C SER A 293 32.70 -4.46 54.72
N GLU A 294 32.44 -3.79 55.90
CA GLU A 294 33.11 -4.07 57.20
C GLU A 294 34.62 -3.79 57.13
N GLU A 295 35.24 -3.08 57.98
CA GLU A 295 35.27 -2.83 59.42
C GLU A 295 36.24 -1.67 59.70
N GLU A 296 35.94 -0.80 60.62
CA GLU A 296 36.41 -0.76 62.01
C GLU A 296 37.88 -0.30 62.28
N SER A 297 37.87 0.72 63.09
CA SER A 297 38.79 1.01 64.20
C SER A 297 40.06 1.85 63.98
N ALA A 298 40.04 2.90 64.74
CA ALA A 298 40.95 3.33 65.81
C ALA A 298 42.25 4.09 65.42
N GLU A 299 42.38 5.26 65.78
CA GLU A 299 43.02 6.05 66.86
C GLU A 299 43.08 7.52 66.53
#